data_01fd7fdc4eb47dd45f356a9a46b8508c
#
_entry.id   01fd7fdc4eb47dd45f356a9a46b8508c
#
_cell.length_a   1.000
_cell.length_b   1.000
_cell.length_c   1.000
_cell.angle_alpha   90.00
_cell.angle_beta   90.00
_cell.angle_gamma   90.00
#
_symmetry.space_group_name_H-M   'P 1'
#
loop_
_entity.id
_entity.type
_entity.pdbx_description
1 polymer ?
#
loop_
_entity_poly.entity_id
_entity_poly.type
_entity_poly.pdbx_seq_one_letter_code
_entity_poly.pdbx_strand_id
1 'polypeptide(L)'
;MSYNSMIAPTKYFQGKGLLNEIYDRTCHLGKKYAFLVDDIVYNIIEAKIKKAFEGKDGEYIYIFHGGESTLEEALRIATLLRENECDIIVGVGGGKVLDSAKRAAMELEHVKTVIVPTSAASDAPCTANTCIYDE
;
A
#
# COMPACT_ATOMS: atom_id res chain seq x y z
N MET A 1 6.82 17.07 -14.64
CA MET A 1 6.69 17.20 -13.99
C MET A 1 6.62 16.97 -13.66
N SER A 2 6.48 17.23 -13.52
CA SER A 2 6.31 17.26 -12.78
C SER A 2 6.35 17.21 -12.27
N TYR A 3 6.36 17.55 -12.22
CA TYR A 3 6.31 17.70 -11.45
C TYR A 3 5.88 17.72 -11.03
N ASN A 4 5.78 17.89 -11.13
CA ASN A 4 5.33 18.03 -10.48
C ASN A 4 5.02 17.80 -10.02
N SER A 5 5.06 17.79 -10.08
CA SER A 5 4.65 17.76 -9.42
C SER A 5 4.34 17.79 -9.06
N MET A 6 4.51 17.55 -9.04
CA MET A 6 4.10 17.99 -8.59
C MET A 6 3.27 18.07 -8.18
N ILE A 7 3.33 17.34 -8.05
CA ILE A 7 2.36 18.27 -7.57
C ILE A 7 1.01 17.71 -7.15
N ALA A 8 0.74 16.47 -7.44
CA ALA A 8 -0.39 15.80 -6.84
C ALA A 8 -0.20 15.84 -5.33
N PRO A 9 -1.23 16.20 -4.55
CA PRO A 9 -1.09 16.28 -3.11
C PRO A 9 -0.66 14.94 -2.53
N THR A 10 0.34 14.97 -1.66
CA THR A 10 0.79 13.79 -0.96
C THR A 10 0.47 13.98 0.51
N LYS A 11 -0.23 13.02 1.06
CA LYS A 11 -0.61 13.06 2.46
C LYS A 11 0.28 12.14 3.27
N TYR A 12 0.59 12.58 4.48
CA TYR A 12 1.42 11.82 5.39
C TYR A 12 0.67 11.61 6.69
N PHE A 13 0.86 10.46 7.32
CA PHE A 13 0.49 10.31 8.70
C PHE A 13 1.49 9.38 9.36
N GLN A 14 1.71 9.56 10.65
CA GLN A 14 2.69 8.80 11.38
C GLN A 14 2.24 8.57 12.81
N GLY A 15 2.87 7.59 13.44
CA GLY A 15 2.55 7.21 14.80
C GLY A 15 2.61 5.71 14.96
N LYS A 16 2.41 5.24 16.18
CA LYS A 16 2.36 3.81 16.44
C LYS A 16 1.04 3.24 15.93
N GLY A 17 1.09 1.99 15.51
CA GLY A 17 -0.12 1.30 15.10
C GLY A 17 -0.76 1.82 13.84
N LEU A 18 0.04 2.34 12.90
CA LEU A 18 -0.48 2.88 11.65
C LEU A 18 -1.35 1.87 10.91
N LEU A 19 -0.95 0.60 10.88
CA LEU A 19 -1.72 -0.40 10.17
C LEU A 19 -3.07 -0.68 10.81
N ASN A 20 -3.19 -0.46 12.12
CA ASN A 20 -4.46 -0.60 12.79
C ASN A 20 -5.46 0.45 12.36
N GLU A 21 -4.97 1.58 11.83
CA GLU A 21 -5.81 2.70 11.39
C GLU A 21 -5.84 2.84 9.88
N ILE A 22 -5.25 1.87 9.15
CA ILE A 22 -5.08 2.04 7.71
C ILE A 22 -6.41 2.26 6.99
N TYR A 23 -7.44 1.53 7.37
CA TYR A 23 -8.75 1.69 6.75
C TYR A 23 -9.32 3.10 7.01
N ASP A 24 -9.32 3.51 8.27
CA ASP A 24 -9.92 4.80 8.65
C ASP A 24 -9.19 5.97 8.00
N ARG A 25 -7.89 5.83 7.78
CA ARG A 25 -7.08 6.91 7.21
C ARG A 25 -7.16 6.99 5.69
N THR A 26 -7.53 5.89 5.03
CA THR A 26 -7.47 5.83 3.57
C THR A 26 -8.79 5.46 2.89
N CYS A 27 -9.85 5.21 3.65
CA CYS A 27 -11.11 4.74 3.06
C CYS A 27 -11.74 5.74 2.09
N HIS A 28 -11.35 7.01 2.18
CA HIS A 28 -11.83 8.01 1.23
C HIS A 28 -11.22 7.84 -0.16
N LEU A 29 -10.19 7.02 -0.30
CA LEU A 29 -9.52 6.78 -1.58
C LEU A 29 -10.21 5.69 -2.40
N GLY A 30 -10.94 4.80 -1.75
CA GLY A 30 -11.61 3.71 -2.44
C GLY A 30 -12.07 2.64 -1.46
N LYS A 31 -12.58 1.56 -1.99
CA LYS A 31 -13.15 0.48 -1.18
C LYS A 31 -12.36 -0.81 -1.22
N LYS A 32 -11.70 -1.10 -2.33
CA LYS A 32 -11.01 -2.38 -2.47
C LYS A 32 -9.51 -2.18 -2.50
N TYR A 33 -8.85 -2.80 -1.54
CA TYR A 33 -7.43 -2.66 -1.30
C TYR A 33 -6.66 -3.88 -1.78
N ALA A 34 -5.47 -3.66 -2.31
CA ALA A 34 -4.52 -4.74 -2.55
C ALA A 34 -3.27 -4.43 -1.73
N PHE A 35 -2.93 -5.32 -0.82
CA PHE A 35 -1.72 -5.17 -0.02
C PHE A 35 -0.59 -5.93 -0.71
N LEU A 36 0.40 -5.19 -1.19
CA LEU A 36 1.57 -5.78 -1.84
C LEU A 36 2.63 -6.03 -0.77
N VAL A 37 2.95 -7.29 -0.56
CA VAL A 37 3.80 -7.72 0.55
C VAL A 37 4.73 -8.86 0.14
N ASP A 38 5.73 -9.14 0.95
CA ASP A 38 6.47 -10.39 0.85
C ASP A 38 6.00 -11.31 2.00
N ASP A 39 6.53 -12.54 2.04
CA ASP A 39 6.10 -13.53 3.02
C ASP A 39 6.35 -13.08 4.46
N ILE A 40 7.49 -12.43 4.69
CA ILE A 40 7.87 -12.01 6.04
C ILE A 40 6.92 -10.93 6.54
N VAL A 41 6.68 -9.93 5.70
CA VAL A 41 5.79 -8.83 6.06
C VAL A 41 4.36 -9.33 6.22
N TYR A 42 3.92 -10.22 5.35
CA TYR A 42 2.58 -10.79 5.45
C TYR A 42 2.34 -11.38 6.85
N ASN A 43 3.30 -12.17 7.34
CA ASN A 43 3.16 -12.79 8.65
C ASN A 43 3.10 -11.76 9.78
N ILE A 44 3.72 -10.60 9.59
CA ILE A 44 3.70 -9.54 10.59
C ILE A 44 2.38 -8.79 10.58
N ILE A 45 1.83 -8.51 9.41
CA ILE A 45 0.72 -7.57 9.29
C ILE A 45 -0.65 -8.22 9.15
N GLU A 46 -0.71 -9.49 8.82
CA GLU A 46 -1.97 -10.16 8.52
C GLU A 46 -3.05 -9.93 9.59
N ALA A 47 -2.69 -10.17 10.85
CA ALA A 47 -3.64 -10.01 11.94
C ALA A 47 -4.04 -8.54 12.13
N LYS A 48 -3.10 -7.63 11.92
CA LYS A 48 -3.36 -6.20 12.06
C LYS A 48 -4.33 -5.70 11.00
N ILE A 49 -4.15 -6.16 9.76
CA ILE A 49 -5.03 -5.77 8.66
C ILE A 49 -6.42 -6.34 8.87
N LYS A 50 -6.51 -7.60 9.28
CA LYS A 50 -7.79 -8.22 9.55
C LYS A 50 -8.56 -7.41 10.60
N LYS A 51 -7.88 -7.00 11.65
CA LYS A 51 -8.50 -6.23 12.71
C LYS A 51 -8.90 -4.83 12.22
N ALA A 52 -8.06 -4.21 11.41
CA ALA A 52 -8.33 -2.87 10.90
C ALA A 52 -9.58 -2.83 10.01
N PHE A 53 -9.87 -3.91 9.32
CA PHE A 53 -11.02 -3.99 8.41
C PHE A 53 -12.25 -4.61 9.05
N GLU A 54 -12.14 -5.07 10.28
CA GLU A 54 -13.25 -5.73 10.96
C GLU A 54 -14.43 -4.77 11.13
N GLY A 55 -15.60 -5.19 10.63
CA GLY A 55 -16.79 -4.36 10.71
C GLY A 55 -16.83 -3.20 9.73
N LYS A 56 -15.90 -3.16 8.79
CA LYS A 56 -15.84 -2.06 7.82
C LYS A 56 -16.36 -2.51 6.45
N ASP A 57 -16.72 -1.54 5.62
CA ASP A 57 -17.23 -1.82 4.28
C ASP A 57 -16.13 -2.17 3.28
N GLY A 58 -14.88 -1.88 3.60
CA GLY A 58 -13.77 -2.11 2.70
C GLY A 58 -13.44 -3.58 2.52
N GLU A 59 -12.90 -3.90 1.36
CA GLU A 59 -12.43 -5.25 1.05
C GLU A 59 -10.94 -5.20 0.78
N TYR A 60 -10.27 -6.32 0.94
CA TYR A 60 -8.84 -6.35 0.64
C TYR A 60 -8.39 -7.73 0.17
N ILE A 61 -7.33 -7.71 -0.62
CA ILE A 61 -6.63 -8.93 -1.05
C ILE A 61 -5.14 -8.71 -0.80
N TYR A 62 -4.38 -9.78 -0.86
CA TYR A 62 -2.93 -9.70 -0.79
C TYR A 62 -2.35 -10.10 -2.13
N ILE A 63 -1.31 -9.36 -2.57
CA ILE A 63 -0.52 -9.70 -3.73
C ILE A 63 0.90 -9.91 -3.23
N PHE A 64 1.48 -11.06 -3.52
CA PHE A 64 2.83 -11.35 -3.05
C PHE A 64 3.86 -10.89 -4.07
N HIS A 65 4.81 -10.09 -3.61
CA HIS A 65 5.85 -9.52 -4.44
C HIS A 65 6.85 -10.60 -4.88
N GLY A 66 7.26 -10.54 -6.14
CA GLY A 66 8.13 -11.56 -6.72
C GLY A 66 9.61 -11.43 -6.37
N GLY A 67 9.98 -10.38 -5.66
CA GLY A 67 11.36 -10.22 -5.18
C GLY A 67 12.19 -9.14 -5.85
N GLU A 68 11.85 -8.76 -7.07
CA GLU A 68 12.59 -7.73 -7.79
C GLU A 68 11.67 -6.63 -8.31
N SER A 69 12.19 -5.41 -8.32
CA SER A 69 11.43 -4.27 -8.82
C SER A 69 11.74 -4.08 -10.31
N THR A 70 11.01 -4.83 -11.13
CA THR A 70 11.19 -4.79 -12.58
C THR A 70 9.91 -4.31 -13.25
N LEU A 71 10.00 -3.93 -14.52
CA LEU A 71 8.83 -3.57 -15.28
C LEU A 71 7.88 -4.77 -15.41
N GLU A 72 8.43 -5.96 -15.62
CA GLU A 72 7.62 -7.18 -15.67
C GLU A 72 6.80 -7.36 -14.40
N GLU A 73 7.43 -7.17 -13.26
CA GLU A 73 6.75 -7.33 -11.98
C GLU A 73 5.66 -6.26 -11.82
N ALA A 74 5.97 -5.02 -12.20
CA ALA A 74 4.97 -3.94 -12.13
C ALA A 74 3.76 -4.25 -13.00
N LEU A 75 3.98 -4.78 -14.21
CA LEU A 75 2.89 -5.14 -15.12
C LEU A 75 2.08 -6.31 -14.60
N ARG A 76 2.74 -7.29 -13.97
CA ARG A 76 2.05 -8.42 -13.36
C ARG A 76 1.12 -7.94 -12.25
N ILE A 77 1.63 -7.07 -11.40
CA ILE A 77 0.85 -6.51 -10.29
C ILE A 77 -0.31 -5.67 -10.84
N ALA A 78 -0.04 -4.85 -11.84
CA ALA A 78 -1.09 -4.02 -12.45
C ALA A 78 -2.21 -4.88 -13.02
N THR A 79 -1.86 -6.01 -13.64
CA THR A 79 -2.85 -6.94 -14.18
C THR A 79 -3.73 -7.50 -13.07
N LEU A 80 -3.12 -7.87 -11.95
CA LEU A 80 -3.88 -8.38 -10.81
C LEU A 80 -4.78 -7.31 -10.21
N LEU A 81 -4.32 -6.08 -10.14
CA LEU A 81 -5.14 -4.97 -9.66
C LEU A 81 -6.36 -4.77 -10.55
N ARG A 82 -6.16 -4.85 -11.86
CA ARG A 82 -7.25 -4.67 -12.81
C ARG A 82 -8.25 -5.81 -12.73
N GLU A 83 -7.75 -7.04 -12.70
CA GLU A 83 -8.61 -8.22 -12.66
C GLU A 83 -9.43 -8.29 -11.38
N ASN A 84 -8.89 -7.79 -10.29
CA ASN A 84 -9.60 -7.80 -9.01
C ASN A 84 -10.32 -6.49 -8.74
N GLU A 85 -10.28 -5.55 -9.68
CA GLU A 85 -10.98 -4.26 -9.57
C GLU A 85 -10.61 -3.50 -8.31
N CYS A 86 -9.30 -3.46 -8.02
CA CYS A 86 -8.81 -2.78 -6.84
C CYS A 86 -8.74 -1.27 -7.07
N ASP A 87 -9.05 -0.51 -6.02
CA ASP A 87 -9.00 0.95 -6.05
C ASP A 87 -7.72 1.50 -5.46
N ILE A 88 -7.11 0.74 -4.54
CA ILE A 88 -5.98 1.19 -3.76
C ILE A 88 -4.93 0.08 -3.72
N ILE A 89 -3.68 0.44 -3.96
CA ILE A 89 -2.59 -0.50 -3.69
C ILE A 89 -1.80 0.03 -2.50
N VAL A 90 -1.59 -0.84 -1.52
CA VAL A 90 -0.81 -0.51 -0.33
C VAL A 90 0.47 -1.34 -0.37
N GLY A 91 1.59 -0.69 -0.65
CA GLY A 91 2.89 -1.37 -0.62
C GLY A 91 3.42 -1.37 0.79
N VAL A 92 3.66 -2.55 1.34
CA VAL A 92 4.16 -2.69 2.71
C VAL A 92 5.46 -3.47 2.69
N GLY A 93 6.54 -2.82 3.03
CA GLY A 93 7.84 -3.50 3.00
C GLY A 93 9.00 -2.57 2.75
N GLY A 94 10.04 -3.11 2.14
CA GLY A 94 11.24 -2.37 1.81
C GLY A 94 11.14 -1.71 0.44
N GLY A 95 12.25 -1.13 0.01
CA GLY A 95 12.28 -0.31 -1.21
C GLY A 95 11.77 -1.00 -2.47
N LYS A 96 12.10 -2.27 -2.66
CA LYS A 96 11.67 -2.97 -3.87
C LYS A 96 10.16 -3.12 -3.93
N VAL A 97 9.54 -3.44 -2.80
CA VAL A 97 8.09 -3.60 -2.73
C VAL A 97 7.41 -2.25 -2.94
N LEU A 98 7.91 -1.21 -2.27
CA LEU A 98 7.32 0.11 -2.37
C LEU A 98 7.42 0.67 -3.79
N ASP A 99 8.58 0.47 -4.42
CA ASP A 99 8.78 0.92 -5.79
C ASP A 99 7.85 0.20 -6.76
N SER A 100 7.68 -1.12 -6.57
CA SER A 100 6.80 -1.90 -7.42
C SER A 100 5.35 -1.47 -7.28
N ALA A 101 4.92 -1.12 -6.06
CA ALA A 101 3.57 -0.62 -5.83
C ALA A 101 3.33 0.66 -6.62
N LYS A 102 4.27 1.60 -6.55
CA LYS A 102 4.15 2.86 -7.27
C LYS A 102 4.12 2.66 -8.77
N ARG A 103 5.01 1.81 -9.28
CA ARG A 103 5.08 1.58 -10.72
C ARG A 103 3.85 0.88 -11.26
N ALA A 104 3.29 -0.07 -10.49
CA ALA A 104 2.08 -0.75 -10.90
C ALA A 104 0.89 0.20 -10.94
N ALA A 105 0.79 1.07 -9.94
CA ALA A 105 -0.31 2.05 -9.88
C ALA A 105 -0.25 3.02 -11.05
N MET A 106 0.96 3.35 -11.52
CA MET A 106 1.12 4.25 -12.65
C MET A 106 0.54 3.71 -13.95
N GLU A 107 0.34 2.39 -14.03
CA GLU A 107 -0.27 1.75 -15.20
C GLU A 107 -1.79 1.85 -15.18
N LEU A 108 -2.39 2.30 -14.08
CA LEU A 108 -3.83 2.34 -13.91
C LEU A 108 -4.25 3.70 -13.35
N GLU A 109 -5.07 4.42 -14.11
CA GLU A 109 -5.41 5.80 -13.78
C GLU A 109 -6.21 5.97 -12.48
N HIS A 110 -6.98 4.96 -12.13
CA HIS A 110 -7.90 5.09 -10.99
C HIS A 110 -7.39 4.50 -9.69
N VAL A 111 -6.19 3.91 -9.70
CA VAL A 111 -5.65 3.25 -8.51
C VAL A 111 -4.79 4.22 -7.71
N LYS A 112 -5.11 4.36 -6.44
CA LYS A 112 -4.33 5.20 -5.53
C LYS A 112 -3.27 4.38 -4.83
N THR A 113 -2.18 5.03 -4.46
CA THR A 113 -1.04 4.36 -3.85
C THR A 113 -0.85 4.79 -2.41
N VAL A 114 -0.69 3.81 -1.53
CA VAL A 114 -0.34 4.05 -0.13
C VAL A 114 0.96 3.29 0.12
N ILE A 115 1.93 3.97 0.71
CA ILE A 115 3.26 3.40 0.96
C ILE A 115 3.46 3.25 2.47
N VAL A 116 3.75 2.04 2.90
CA VAL A 116 4.00 1.73 4.31
C VAL A 116 5.38 1.08 4.43
N PRO A 117 6.40 1.85 4.77
CA PRO A 117 7.75 1.28 4.94
C PRO A 117 7.78 0.23 6.04
N THR A 118 8.73 -0.70 5.94
CA THR A 118 8.84 -1.81 6.87
C THR A 118 8.85 -1.39 8.35
N SER A 119 9.52 -0.28 8.65
CA SER A 119 9.58 0.19 10.05
C SER A 119 8.19 0.53 10.58
N ALA A 120 7.32 1.08 9.74
CA ALA A 120 5.95 1.38 10.14
C ALA A 120 5.14 0.09 10.28
N ALA A 121 5.40 -0.89 9.39
CA ALA A 121 4.67 -2.15 9.40
C ALA A 121 4.92 -2.95 10.68
N SER A 122 6.15 -2.91 11.18
CA SER A 122 6.52 -3.70 12.35
C SER A 122 6.15 -3.02 13.66
N ASP A 123 5.65 -1.78 13.61
CA ASP A 123 5.38 -0.98 14.81
C ASP A 123 6.59 -0.86 15.71
N ALA A 124 7.78 -0.85 15.11
CA ALA A 124 9.00 -0.71 15.88
C ALA A 124 8.94 0.59 16.68
N PRO A 125 9.50 0.63 17.88
CA PRO A 125 9.47 1.83 18.71
C PRO A 125 10.44 2.88 18.20
N CYS A 126 10.32 3.26 16.96
CA CYS A 126 11.15 4.30 16.41
C CYS A 126 10.22 5.41 15.92
N THR A 127 10.79 6.58 15.79
CA THR A 127 10.00 7.75 15.44
C THR A 127 9.65 7.82 13.97
N ALA A 128 10.07 6.83 13.19
CA ALA A 128 9.94 6.88 11.75
C ALA A 128 8.73 6.14 11.18
N ASN A 129 7.74 5.85 11.99
CA ASN A 129 6.53 5.20 11.52
C ASN A 129 5.75 6.20 10.66
N THR A 130 5.88 6.07 9.36
CA THR A 130 5.28 7.01 8.43
C THR A 130 4.59 6.26 7.30
N CYS A 131 3.39 6.70 7.00
CA CYS A 131 2.63 6.21 5.87
C CYS A 131 2.43 7.38 4.92
N ILE A 132 2.63 7.14 3.64
CA ILE A 132 2.53 8.18 2.62
C ILE A 132 1.54 7.73 1.56
N TYR A 133 0.64 8.60 1.12
CA TYR A 133 -0.25 8.26 0.03
C TYR A 133 -0.55 9.48 -0.83
N ASP A 134 -0.90 9.21 -2.08
CA ASP A 134 -1.30 10.26 -3.03
C ASP A 134 -2.82 10.36 -3.06
N GLU A 135 -3.29 11.57 -3.12
CA GLU A 135 -4.74 11.82 -3.27
C GLU A 135 -5.12 12.03 -4.71
#